data_2049417952fab6769ea45e893c2c0101
#
_entry.id   2049417952fab6769ea45e893c2c0101
#
_cell.length_a   1.000
_cell.length_b   1.000
_cell.length_c   1.000
_cell.angle_alpha   90.00
_cell.angle_beta   90.00
_cell.angle_gamma   90.00
#
_symmetry.space_group_name_H-M   'P 1'
#
loop_
_entity.id
_entity.type
_entity.pdbx_description
1 polymer ?
#
loop_
_entity_poly.entity_id
_entity_poly.type
_entity_poly.pdbx_seq_one_letter_code
_entity_poly.pdbx_strand_id
1 'polypeptide(L)'
;MLRELDALPPGLLDLETCQLESLLGGSTLIHLAGRRTPALFVSVLMHGNETTGWEAVRGLLGKYAVGGGHGELPRAMSLFIGNVSAATQGLRRLDGQPDYNRVWPGCEDEGGESVEHRMMRQVTEIMEAKGIFASVDVHNNTGLNPHYACINVIDNRFLHLAALFGRTLVYFIRPCGVQSMAMARLCPSVTLECGKPGQKHGVEHARDYLDACLHLSEHPLHPMAEHDVDLFHTVAIVKVPEHLSFDFEKGDADICFAGDLDYLNFRELPRGTSLGCVNEGVGMGVSVS
;
A
#
# COMPACT_ATOMS: atom_id res chain seq x y z
N MET A 1 -0.72 -20.70 -3.86
CA MET A 1 -0.16 -20.77 -5.24
C MET A 1 -0.73 -19.59 -6.01
N LEU A 2 0.10 -18.87 -6.78
CA LEU A 2 -0.36 -17.75 -7.62
C LEU A 2 -1.26 -18.26 -8.75
N ARG A 3 -2.41 -17.61 -8.93
CA ARG A 3 -3.26 -17.79 -10.10
C ARG A 3 -3.03 -16.64 -11.07
N GLU A 4 -2.81 -16.94 -12.35
CA GLU A 4 -2.61 -15.93 -13.41
C GLU A 4 -3.76 -16.01 -14.42
N LEU A 5 -4.32 -14.86 -14.81
CA LEU A 5 -5.48 -14.76 -15.70
C LEU A 5 -5.26 -13.62 -16.70
N ASP A 6 -5.77 -13.79 -17.93
CA ASP A 6 -5.73 -12.78 -19.00
C ASP A 6 -7.05 -12.00 -19.16
N ALA A 7 -8.01 -12.21 -18.26
CA ALA A 7 -9.28 -11.50 -18.25
C ALA A 7 -9.91 -11.52 -16.85
N LEU A 8 -10.82 -10.58 -16.61
CA LEU A 8 -11.63 -10.57 -15.40
C LEU A 8 -12.55 -11.80 -15.35
N PRO A 9 -12.55 -12.60 -14.28
CA PRO A 9 -13.54 -13.63 -14.08
C PRO A 9 -14.97 -13.02 -14.09
N PRO A 10 -15.95 -13.68 -14.74
CA PRO A 10 -17.33 -13.25 -14.67
C PRO A 10 -17.81 -13.10 -13.22
N GLY A 11 -18.47 -11.99 -12.92
CA GLY A 11 -19.00 -11.69 -11.58
C GLY A 11 -17.95 -11.15 -10.58
N LEU A 12 -16.67 -11.04 -10.93
CA LEU A 12 -15.65 -10.55 -9.99
C LEU A 12 -15.96 -9.13 -9.48
N LEU A 13 -16.41 -8.25 -10.37
CA LEU A 13 -16.71 -6.86 -10.01
C LEU A 13 -17.99 -6.68 -9.16
N ASP A 14 -18.80 -7.74 -9.01
CA ASP A 14 -19.98 -7.73 -8.16
C ASP A 14 -19.67 -8.13 -6.71
N LEU A 15 -18.44 -8.60 -6.44
CA LEU A 15 -18.04 -9.14 -5.14
C LEU A 15 -17.50 -8.08 -4.22
N GLU A 16 -17.93 -8.14 -2.96
CA GLU A 16 -17.30 -7.44 -1.85
C GLU A 16 -15.95 -8.11 -1.48
N THR A 17 -15.10 -7.39 -0.79
CA THR A 17 -13.74 -7.85 -0.42
C THR A 17 -13.74 -9.23 0.26
N CYS A 18 -14.66 -9.45 1.20
CA CYS A 18 -14.77 -10.72 1.94
C CYS A 18 -15.26 -11.92 1.10
N GLN A 19 -15.75 -11.67 -0.11
CA GLN A 19 -16.27 -12.71 -1.01
C GLN A 19 -15.27 -13.16 -2.07
N LEU A 20 -14.16 -12.43 -2.24
CA LEU A 20 -13.19 -12.64 -3.33
C LEU A 20 -12.58 -14.04 -3.33
N GLU A 21 -12.29 -14.60 -2.16
CA GLU A 21 -11.70 -15.94 -2.05
C GLU A 21 -12.60 -17.02 -2.68
N SER A 22 -13.92 -16.88 -2.57
CA SER A 22 -14.87 -17.86 -3.13
C SER A 22 -14.77 -18.00 -4.66
N LEU A 23 -14.39 -16.94 -5.36
CA LEU A 23 -14.23 -16.92 -6.82
C LEU A 23 -12.78 -17.13 -7.25
N LEU A 24 -11.85 -16.51 -6.56
CA LEU A 24 -10.44 -16.49 -6.93
C LEU A 24 -9.69 -17.72 -6.39
N GLY A 25 -10.08 -18.26 -5.24
CA GLY A 25 -9.45 -19.41 -4.59
C GLY A 25 -8.07 -19.11 -4.00
N GLY A 26 -7.58 -17.87 -4.08
CA GLY A 26 -6.28 -17.43 -3.59
C GLY A 26 -5.76 -16.19 -4.28
N SER A 27 -4.51 -15.84 -3.99
CA SER A 27 -3.85 -14.67 -4.61
C SER A 27 -3.82 -14.80 -6.13
N THR A 28 -4.26 -13.73 -6.81
CA THR A 28 -4.50 -13.76 -8.26
C THR A 28 -3.89 -12.55 -8.96
N LEU A 29 -3.19 -12.79 -10.05
CA LEU A 29 -2.66 -11.78 -10.97
C LEU A 29 -3.48 -11.79 -12.24
N ILE A 30 -4.09 -10.64 -12.59
CA ILE A 30 -5.00 -10.51 -13.74
C ILE A 30 -4.41 -9.51 -14.72
N HIS A 31 -4.24 -9.89 -15.97
CA HIS A 31 -3.76 -9.03 -17.04
C HIS A 31 -4.92 -8.53 -17.89
N LEU A 32 -5.08 -7.22 -17.95
CA LEU A 32 -6.12 -6.55 -18.69
C LEU A 32 -5.51 -5.77 -19.86
N ALA A 33 -6.01 -6.01 -21.07
CA ALA A 33 -5.61 -5.25 -22.23
C ALA A 33 -6.05 -3.78 -22.13
N GLY A 34 -5.33 -2.91 -22.82
CA GLY A 34 -5.64 -1.50 -22.91
C GLY A 34 -4.97 -0.88 -24.12
N ARG A 35 -5.36 0.37 -24.45
CA ARG A 35 -4.88 1.07 -25.66
C ARG A 35 -3.39 1.35 -25.67
N ARG A 36 -2.77 1.46 -24.49
CA ARG A 36 -1.32 1.74 -24.34
C ARG A 36 -0.65 0.61 -23.58
N THR A 37 0.60 0.37 -23.92
CA THR A 37 1.55 -0.46 -23.20
C THR A 37 2.82 0.36 -22.93
N PRO A 38 3.68 0.00 -21.96
CA PRO A 38 3.55 -1.10 -21.00
C PRO A 38 2.40 -0.88 -20.01
N ALA A 39 2.03 -1.95 -19.30
CA ALA A 39 0.92 -1.97 -18.35
C ALA A 39 1.20 -1.14 -17.08
N LEU A 40 0.14 -0.61 -16.45
CA LEU A 40 0.16 -0.19 -15.06
C LEU A 40 0.04 -1.44 -14.17
N PHE A 41 0.99 -1.66 -13.27
CA PHE A 41 0.88 -2.70 -12.25
C PHE A 41 0.21 -2.12 -11.00
N VAL A 42 -0.85 -2.76 -10.56
CA VAL A 42 -1.61 -2.37 -9.36
C VAL A 42 -1.70 -3.56 -8.43
N SER A 43 -1.31 -3.38 -7.17
CA SER A 43 -1.51 -4.37 -6.11
C SER A 43 -2.51 -3.87 -5.08
N VAL A 44 -3.38 -4.76 -4.64
CA VAL A 44 -4.40 -4.50 -3.62
C VAL A 44 -4.48 -5.68 -2.66
N LEU A 45 -4.97 -5.44 -1.45
CA LEU A 45 -5.13 -6.46 -0.42
C LEU A 45 -3.84 -7.19 -0.05
N MET A 46 -2.71 -6.47 0.02
CA MET A 46 -1.52 -7.00 0.68
C MET A 46 -1.83 -7.32 2.15
N HIS A 47 -2.75 -6.56 2.73
CA HIS A 47 -3.38 -6.84 4.02
C HIS A 47 -4.89 -7.01 3.81
N GLY A 48 -5.46 -8.10 4.32
CA GLY A 48 -6.85 -8.45 4.02
C GLY A 48 -7.90 -7.50 4.61
N ASN A 49 -7.55 -6.76 5.66
CA ASN A 49 -8.42 -5.75 6.26
C ASN A 49 -8.35 -4.36 5.60
N GLU A 50 -7.54 -4.19 4.55
CA GLU A 50 -7.34 -2.93 3.83
C GLU A 50 -8.14 -2.92 2.52
N THR A 51 -9.45 -2.63 2.61
CA THR A 51 -10.41 -2.85 1.53
C THR A 51 -10.43 -1.78 0.45
N THR A 52 -9.90 -0.58 0.75
CA THR A 52 -9.97 0.59 -0.15
C THR A 52 -9.40 0.31 -1.54
N GLY A 53 -8.30 -0.44 -1.62
CA GLY A 53 -7.67 -0.78 -2.90
C GLY A 53 -8.60 -1.58 -3.81
N TRP A 54 -9.25 -2.62 -3.28
CA TRP A 54 -10.21 -3.40 -4.06
C TRP A 54 -11.43 -2.58 -4.47
N GLU A 55 -12.00 -1.82 -3.54
CA GLU A 55 -13.18 -0.99 -3.82
C GLU A 55 -12.89 0.07 -4.91
N ALA A 56 -11.70 0.69 -4.87
CA ALA A 56 -11.25 1.65 -5.88
C ALA A 56 -11.08 0.99 -7.26
N VAL A 57 -10.40 -0.16 -7.31
CA VAL A 57 -10.20 -0.91 -8.57
C VAL A 57 -11.53 -1.42 -9.12
N ARG A 58 -12.41 -1.95 -8.28
CA ARG A 58 -13.76 -2.39 -8.67
C ARG A 58 -14.54 -1.26 -9.34
N GLY A 59 -14.56 -0.08 -8.71
CA GLY A 59 -15.21 1.11 -9.24
C GLY A 59 -14.57 1.62 -10.54
N LEU A 60 -13.23 1.60 -10.63
CA LEU A 60 -12.49 1.96 -11.83
C LEU A 60 -12.80 1.02 -13.00
N LEU A 61 -12.69 -0.28 -12.79
CA LEU A 61 -12.94 -1.28 -13.84
C LEU A 61 -14.41 -1.30 -14.24
N GLY A 62 -15.34 -1.09 -13.31
CA GLY A 62 -16.77 -0.93 -13.60
C GLY A 62 -17.05 0.23 -14.57
N LYS A 63 -16.30 1.34 -14.48
CA LYS A 63 -16.37 2.48 -15.41
C LYS A 63 -16.03 2.06 -16.85
N TYR A 64 -15.12 1.12 -17.03
CA TYR A 64 -14.63 0.69 -18.35
C TYR A 64 -15.28 -0.62 -18.86
N ALA A 65 -15.79 -1.47 -17.98
CA ALA A 65 -16.16 -2.85 -18.33
C ALA A 65 -17.59 -3.04 -18.87
N VAL A 66 -18.59 -2.28 -18.45
CA VAL A 66 -19.99 -2.59 -18.79
C VAL A 66 -20.78 -1.34 -19.17
N GLY A 67 -21.17 -1.24 -20.44
CA GLY A 67 -22.23 -0.31 -20.89
C GLY A 67 -21.97 1.18 -20.75
N GLY A 68 -20.84 1.59 -20.20
CA GLY A 68 -20.46 2.97 -19.98
C GLY A 68 -19.78 3.66 -21.17
N GLY A 69 -19.74 3.03 -22.32
CA GLY A 69 -19.31 3.67 -23.58
C GLY A 69 -17.81 3.73 -23.83
N HIS A 70 -16.95 3.25 -22.93
CA HIS A 70 -15.50 3.32 -23.09
C HIS A 70 -14.80 1.98 -23.34
N GLY A 71 -15.43 0.86 -23.09
CA GLY A 71 -15.08 -0.51 -23.53
C GLY A 71 -13.62 -1.00 -23.42
N GLU A 72 -12.65 -0.10 -23.26
CA GLU A 72 -11.23 -0.41 -23.28
C GLU A 72 -10.47 0.51 -22.32
N LEU A 73 -9.57 -0.08 -21.52
CA LEU A 73 -8.70 0.70 -20.62
C LEU A 73 -7.79 1.66 -21.41
N PRO A 74 -7.55 2.88 -20.93
CA PRO A 74 -6.61 3.81 -21.57
C PRO A 74 -5.19 3.25 -21.67
N ARG A 75 -4.80 2.41 -20.71
CA ARG A 75 -3.55 1.65 -20.65
C ARG A 75 -3.82 0.24 -20.16
N ALA A 76 -3.07 -0.74 -20.63
CA ALA A 76 -3.08 -2.10 -20.07
C ALA A 76 -2.82 -2.06 -18.56
N MET A 77 -3.45 -2.97 -17.81
CA MET A 77 -3.31 -3.08 -16.36
C MET A 77 -2.96 -4.52 -15.99
N SER A 78 -2.00 -4.70 -15.10
CA SER A 78 -1.76 -5.96 -14.40
C SER A 78 -2.20 -5.76 -12.95
N LEU A 79 -3.28 -6.43 -12.54
CA LEU A 79 -3.87 -6.31 -11.22
C LEU A 79 -3.49 -7.52 -10.37
N PHE A 80 -2.80 -7.31 -9.27
CA PHE A 80 -2.52 -8.33 -8.27
C PHE A 80 -3.44 -8.16 -7.07
N ILE A 81 -4.27 -9.17 -6.82
CA ILE A 81 -5.15 -9.26 -5.65
C ILE A 81 -4.50 -10.25 -4.68
N GLY A 82 -4.00 -9.74 -3.55
CA GLY A 82 -3.10 -10.45 -2.64
C GLY A 82 -3.81 -11.39 -1.67
N ASN A 83 -3.92 -11.00 -0.41
CA ASN A 83 -4.35 -11.87 0.70
C ASN A 83 -5.88 -11.97 0.83
N VAL A 84 -6.52 -12.61 -0.15
CA VAL A 84 -7.98 -12.79 -0.16
C VAL A 84 -8.49 -13.66 1.00
N SER A 85 -7.68 -14.60 1.50
CA SER A 85 -8.04 -15.45 2.63
C SER A 85 -8.12 -14.66 3.94
N ALA A 86 -7.19 -13.77 4.19
CA ALA A 86 -7.28 -12.86 5.33
C ALA A 86 -8.41 -11.85 5.14
N ALA A 87 -8.68 -11.41 3.91
CA ALA A 87 -9.78 -10.49 3.58
C ALA A 87 -11.15 -11.09 3.90
N THR A 88 -11.35 -12.39 3.69
CA THR A 88 -12.58 -13.09 4.07
C THR A 88 -12.89 -12.98 5.56
N GLN A 89 -11.85 -12.86 6.40
CA GLN A 89 -11.98 -12.74 7.85
C GLN A 89 -11.84 -11.29 8.34
N GLY A 90 -11.59 -10.32 7.46
CA GLY A 90 -11.34 -8.93 7.83
C GLY A 90 -10.05 -8.74 8.64
N LEU A 91 -9.08 -9.65 8.51
CA LEU A 91 -7.81 -9.63 9.22
C LEU A 91 -6.70 -9.09 8.33
N ARG A 92 -5.68 -8.47 8.95
CA ARG A 92 -4.47 -8.07 8.24
C ARG A 92 -3.80 -9.26 7.56
N ARG A 93 -3.63 -10.35 8.30
CA ARG A 93 -3.11 -11.65 7.86
C ARG A 93 -3.70 -12.75 8.75
N LEU A 94 -3.70 -13.98 8.28
CA LEU A 94 -4.08 -15.13 9.10
C LEU A 94 -2.92 -15.54 10.02
N ASP A 95 -3.26 -16.27 11.08
CA ASP A 95 -2.26 -16.85 11.97
C ASP A 95 -1.31 -17.76 11.19
N GLY A 96 -0.01 -17.61 11.44
CA GLY A 96 1.04 -18.34 10.73
C GLY A 96 1.38 -17.85 9.31
N GLN A 97 0.62 -16.90 8.75
CA GLN A 97 1.01 -16.25 7.51
C GLN A 97 2.08 -15.16 7.77
N PRO A 98 3.08 -15.01 6.90
CA PRO A 98 3.91 -13.82 6.90
C PRO A 98 3.11 -12.60 6.47
N ASP A 99 3.60 -11.41 6.77
CA ASP A 99 3.04 -10.18 6.22
C ASP A 99 3.36 -10.12 4.72
N TYR A 100 2.33 -10.08 3.87
CA TYR A 100 2.47 -10.07 2.41
C TYR A 100 3.26 -8.87 1.88
N ASN A 101 3.34 -7.80 2.65
CA ASN A 101 4.16 -6.63 2.30
C ASN A 101 5.50 -6.61 3.08
N ARG A 102 6.05 -7.80 3.40
CA ARG A 102 7.41 -8.01 3.95
C ARG A 102 8.15 -9.14 3.25
N VAL A 103 7.54 -9.77 2.24
CA VAL A 103 8.06 -10.98 1.57
C VAL A 103 8.37 -10.76 0.07
N TRP A 104 8.42 -9.50 -0.35
CA TRP A 104 8.83 -9.15 -1.73
C TRP A 104 10.34 -9.22 -1.90
N PRO A 105 10.84 -9.50 -3.13
CA PRO A 105 12.28 -9.59 -3.41
C PRO A 105 13.07 -8.35 -3.03
N GLY A 106 14.31 -8.57 -2.61
CA GLY A 106 15.27 -7.47 -2.32
C GLY A 106 15.54 -7.24 -0.86
N CYS A 107 15.04 -8.10 0.00
CA CYS A 107 15.41 -8.22 1.40
C CYS A 107 15.99 -9.61 1.62
N GLU A 108 17.12 -9.72 2.33
CA GLU A 108 17.60 -11.01 2.82
C GLU A 108 16.79 -11.33 4.08
N ASP A 109 16.12 -12.48 4.07
CA ASP A 109 15.31 -12.93 5.20
C ASP A 109 16.05 -14.04 5.95
N GLU A 110 16.32 -13.85 7.24
CA GLU A 110 16.98 -14.82 8.10
C GLU A 110 16.06 -16.03 8.42
N GLY A 111 14.74 -15.89 8.18
CA GLY A 111 13.70 -16.88 8.52
C GLY A 111 13.48 -17.99 7.49
N GLY A 112 14.16 -17.94 6.33
CA GLY A 112 13.93 -18.88 5.23
C GLY A 112 12.77 -18.50 4.30
N GLU A 113 12.69 -19.18 3.15
CA GLU A 113 11.75 -18.83 2.08
C GLU A 113 10.38 -19.49 2.27
N SER A 114 9.35 -18.71 2.57
CA SER A 114 7.95 -19.19 2.62
C SER A 114 7.34 -19.33 1.20
N VAL A 115 6.13 -19.89 1.15
CA VAL A 115 5.34 -20.00 -0.08
C VAL A 115 5.03 -18.58 -0.64
N GLU A 116 4.80 -17.62 0.25
CA GLU A 116 4.52 -16.23 -0.09
C GLU A 116 5.74 -15.53 -0.68
N HIS A 117 6.95 -15.78 -0.18
CA HIS A 117 8.18 -15.28 -0.80
C HIS A 117 8.32 -15.74 -2.26
N ARG A 118 8.09 -17.04 -2.51
CA ARG A 118 8.13 -17.59 -3.87
C ARG A 118 7.06 -16.97 -4.76
N MET A 119 5.87 -16.76 -4.22
CA MET A 119 4.76 -16.14 -4.95
C MET A 119 5.10 -14.69 -5.34
N MET A 120 5.61 -13.86 -4.42
CA MET A 120 5.96 -12.46 -4.72
C MET A 120 7.15 -12.37 -5.68
N ARG A 121 8.09 -13.32 -5.60
CA ARG A 121 9.16 -13.44 -6.58
C ARG A 121 8.59 -13.76 -7.96
N GLN A 122 7.69 -14.72 -8.07
CA GLN A 122 7.03 -15.06 -9.33
C GLN A 122 6.28 -13.87 -9.93
N VAL A 123 5.54 -13.11 -9.13
CA VAL A 123 4.88 -11.88 -9.58
C VAL A 123 5.91 -10.88 -10.11
N THR A 124 7.02 -10.68 -9.39
CA THR A 124 8.09 -9.75 -9.82
C THR A 124 8.70 -10.17 -11.14
N GLU A 125 9.02 -11.45 -11.32
CA GLU A 125 9.59 -12.01 -12.57
C GLU A 125 8.62 -11.85 -13.74
N ILE A 126 7.33 -12.09 -13.54
CA ILE A 126 6.30 -11.87 -14.58
C ILE A 126 6.24 -10.38 -14.97
N MET A 127 6.26 -9.47 -13.98
CA MET A 127 6.22 -8.03 -14.25
C MET A 127 7.49 -7.54 -14.95
N GLU A 128 8.65 -8.05 -14.58
CA GLU A 128 9.91 -7.77 -15.26
C GLU A 128 9.89 -8.22 -16.73
N ALA A 129 9.44 -9.45 -16.97
CA ALA A 129 9.37 -10.03 -18.33
C ALA A 129 8.37 -9.29 -19.24
N LYS A 130 7.23 -8.83 -18.68
CA LYS A 130 6.23 -8.08 -19.44
C LYS A 130 6.61 -6.60 -19.66
N GLY A 131 7.48 -6.05 -18.81
CA GLY A 131 7.72 -4.63 -18.69
C GLY A 131 6.49 -3.90 -18.14
N ILE A 132 6.72 -2.95 -17.23
CA ILE A 132 5.65 -2.17 -16.61
C ILE A 132 5.92 -0.68 -16.72
N PHE A 133 4.85 0.12 -16.87
CA PHE A 133 4.92 1.56 -16.96
C PHE A 133 5.16 2.20 -15.59
N ALA A 134 4.38 1.80 -14.63
CA ALA A 134 4.45 2.22 -13.24
C ALA A 134 3.86 1.14 -12.33
N SER A 135 4.17 1.21 -11.04
CA SER A 135 3.62 0.32 -10.02
C SER A 135 2.94 1.12 -8.92
N VAL A 136 1.75 0.68 -8.52
CA VAL A 136 0.95 1.28 -7.46
C VAL A 136 0.49 0.20 -6.49
N ASP A 137 0.88 0.33 -5.22
CA ASP A 137 0.44 -0.53 -4.12
C ASP A 137 -0.54 0.23 -3.24
N VAL A 138 -1.79 -0.25 -3.13
CA VAL A 138 -2.86 0.50 -2.47
C VAL A 138 -3.12 -0.05 -1.09
N HIS A 139 -2.91 0.79 -0.08
CA HIS A 139 -3.02 0.49 1.33
C HIS A 139 -3.99 1.40 2.09
N ASN A 140 -4.33 0.97 3.29
CA ASN A 140 -4.94 1.78 4.31
C ASN A 140 -4.02 1.86 5.54
N ASN A 141 -4.24 2.88 6.36
CA ASN A 141 -3.60 2.99 7.66
C ASN A 141 -4.63 3.00 8.80
N THR A 142 -4.15 2.77 10.03
CA THR A 142 -5.00 2.71 11.22
C THR A 142 -5.06 4.04 11.97
N GLY A 143 -4.04 4.91 11.78
CA GLY A 143 -3.95 6.20 12.44
C GLY A 143 -4.78 7.29 11.75
N LEU A 144 -4.93 8.42 12.42
CA LEU A 144 -5.50 9.63 11.84
C LEU A 144 -4.44 10.34 10.99
N ASN A 145 -4.23 9.83 9.78
CA ASN A 145 -3.26 10.35 8.84
C ASN A 145 -3.94 11.09 7.68
N PRO A 146 -3.29 12.08 7.06
CA PRO A 146 -3.69 12.54 5.74
C PRO A 146 -3.59 11.38 4.73
N HIS A 147 -4.14 11.54 3.54
CA HIS A 147 -3.77 10.67 2.43
C HIS A 147 -2.36 11.05 1.97
N TYR A 148 -1.48 10.07 1.82
CA TYR A 148 -0.10 10.30 1.41
C TYR A 148 0.42 9.17 0.53
N ALA A 149 1.45 9.46 -0.24
CA ALA A 149 2.14 8.46 -1.03
C ALA A 149 3.55 8.21 -0.51
N CYS A 150 3.95 6.94 -0.54
CA CYS A 150 5.31 6.55 -0.17
C CYS A 150 6.13 6.22 -1.40
N ILE A 151 7.41 6.62 -1.38
CA ILE A 151 8.42 6.31 -2.39
C ILE A 151 9.67 5.72 -1.75
N ASN A 152 10.41 4.94 -2.53
CA ASN A 152 11.64 4.29 -2.08
C ASN A 152 12.89 4.80 -2.83
N VAL A 153 12.69 5.65 -3.84
CA VAL A 153 13.73 6.28 -4.65
C VAL A 153 13.39 7.76 -4.82
N ILE A 154 14.35 8.64 -4.53
CA ILE A 154 14.22 10.08 -4.79
C ILE A 154 14.68 10.33 -6.22
N ASP A 155 13.71 10.27 -7.15
CA ASP A 155 13.90 10.53 -8.58
C ASP A 155 12.65 11.27 -9.08
N ASN A 156 12.80 12.17 -10.04
CA ASN A 156 11.70 13.01 -10.53
C ASN A 156 10.47 12.19 -10.97
N ARG A 157 10.65 11.06 -11.63
CA ARG A 157 9.57 10.19 -12.08
C ARG A 157 8.74 9.64 -10.91
N PHE A 158 9.42 9.25 -9.83
CA PHE A 158 8.77 8.76 -8.60
C PHE A 158 8.04 9.90 -7.89
N LEU A 159 8.68 11.06 -7.77
CA LEU A 159 8.09 12.24 -7.13
C LEU A 159 6.84 12.70 -7.88
N HIS A 160 6.91 12.81 -9.22
CA HIS A 160 5.75 13.19 -10.04
C HIS A 160 4.62 12.16 -9.96
N LEU A 161 4.94 10.86 -9.97
CA LEU A 161 3.93 9.82 -9.83
C LEU A 161 3.25 9.89 -8.46
N ALA A 162 4.02 10.08 -7.38
CA ALA A 162 3.49 10.19 -6.02
C ALA A 162 2.67 11.49 -5.82
N ALA A 163 3.13 12.60 -6.38
CA ALA A 163 2.47 13.91 -6.26
C ALA A 163 1.09 13.97 -6.92
N LEU A 164 0.78 13.08 -7.86
CA LEU A 164 -0.58 12.94 -8.40
C LEU A 164 -1.59 12.51 -7.32
N PHE A 165 -1.13 11.81 -6.27
CA PHE A 165 -1.98 11.40 -5.16
C PHE A 165 -2.15 12.51 -4.11
N GLY A 166 -1.12 13.31 -3.88
CA GLY A 166 -1.19 14.40 -2.91
C GLY A 166 0.17 15.02 -2.65
N ARG A 167 0.16 16.14 -1.92
CA ARG A 167 1.40 16.86 -1.56
C ARG A 167 2.28 16.13 -0.56
N THR A 168 1.66 15.35 0.33
CA THR A 168 2.37 14.65 1.40
C THR A 168 3.01 13.39 0.86
N LEU A 169 4.33 13.36 0.83
CA LEU A 169 5.13 12.24 0.38
C LEU A 169 6.01 11.73 1.52
N VAL A 170 6.17 10.40 1.62
CA VAL A 170 7.06 9.77 2.59
C VAL A 170 8.11 8.97 1.84
N TYR A 171 9.37 9.33 2.04
CA TYR A 171 10.51 8.54 1.58
C TYR A 171 10.96 7.59 2.68
N PHE A 172 11.08 6.30 2.36
CA PHE A 172 11.60 5.29 3.27
C PHE A 172 12.42 4.23 2.55
N ILE A 173 13.42 3.69 3.29
CA ILE A 173 14.26 2.57 2.87
C ILE A 173 14.14 1.36 3.81
N ARG A 174 13.34 1.48 4.85
CA ARG A 174 12.99 0.46 5.83
C ARG A 174 11.52 0.61 6.23
N PRO A 175 10.77 -0.48 6.46
CA PRO A 175 11.18 -1.89 6.33
C PRO A 175 11.40 -2.29 4.87
N CYS A 176 12.25 -3.29 4.64
CA CYS A 176 12.41 -3.90 3.32
C CYS A 176 11.40 -5.04 3.08
N GLY A 177 11.44 -5.67 1.92
CA GLY A 177 10.49 -6.73 1.54
C GLY A 177 9.10 -6.21 1.19
N VAL A 178 8.98 -4.91 0.85
CA VAL A 178 7.71 -4.30 0.42
C VAL A 178 7.60 -4.27 -1.10
N GLN A 179 6.37 -4.29 -1.60
CA GLN A 179 6.04 -4.31 -3.02
C GLN A 179 6.69 -3.15 -3.79
N SER A 180 6.52 -1.93 -3.29
CA SER A 180 7.04 -0.74 -3.97
C SER A 180 8.57 -0.74 -4.11
N MET A 181 9.33 -1.30 -3.15
CA MET A 181 10.79 -1.44 -3.28
C MET A 181 11.18 -2.47 -4.34
N ALA A 182 10.47 -3.60 -4.41
CA ALA A 182 10.73 -4.61 -5.42
C ALA A 182 10.50 -4.04 -6.83
N MET A 183 9.36 -3.35 -7.03
CA MET A 183 9.00 -2.74 -8.29
C MET A 183 9.82 -1.50 -8.65
N ALA A 184 10.35 -0.77 -7.66
CA ALA A 184 11.20 0.40 -7.90
C ALA A 184 12.48 0.10 -8.71
N ARG A 185 12.85 -1.17 -8.82
CA ARG A 185 13.95 -1.63 -9.68
C ARG A 185 13.56 -1.72 -11.16
N LEU A 186 12.27 -1.77 -11.45
CA LEU A 186 11.70 -1.99 -12.78
C LEU A 186 11.10 -0.70 -13.35
N CYS A 187 10.43 0.10 -12.52
CA CYS A 187 9.67 1.28 -12.94
C CYS A 187 9.49 2.26 -11.77
N PRO A 188 8.99 3.49 -12.01
CA PRO A 188 8.46 4.33 -10.95
C PRO A 188 7.38 3.60 -10.16
N SER A 189 7.54 3.56 -8.84
CA SER A 189 6.70 2.78 -7.94
C SER A 189 6.33 3.58 -6.71
N VAL A 190 5.07 3.47 -6.29
CA VAL A 190 4.53 4.16 -5.12
C VAL A 190 3.64 3.23 -4.29
N THR A 191 3.61 3.46 -2.98
CA THR A 191 2.58 2.94 -2.09
C THR A 191 1.64 4.09 -1.73
N LEU A 192 0.34 3.87 -1.84
CA LEU A 192 -0.70 4.82 -1.44
C LEU A 192 -1.23 4.45 -0.06
N GLU A 193 -1.33 5.44 0.81
CA GLU A 193 -1.96 5.35 2.13
C GLU A 193 -3.27 6.14 2.10
N CYS A 194 -4.38 5.43 1.94
CA CYS A 194 -5.69 5.99 1.61
C CYS A 194 -6.58 6.28 2.82
N GLY A 195 -5.98 6.51 4.00
CA GLY A 195 -6.72 6.70 5.25
C GLY A 195 -7.29 5.39 5.80
N LYS A 196 -8.26 5.49 6.70
CA LYS A 196 -8.85 4.29 7.35
C LYS A 196 -9.75 3.51 6.38
N PRO A 197 -9.79 2.16 6.48
CA PRO A 197 -10.71 1.35 5.69
C PRO A 197 -12.18 1.78 5.87
N GLY A 198 -13.00 1.61 4.82
CA GLY A 198 -14.43 1.95 4.85
C GLY A 198 -14.75 3.44 4.67
N GLN A 199 -13.75 4.29 4.46
CA GLN A 199 -13.96 5.71 4.18
C GLN A 199 -14.13 5.95 2.68
N LYS A 200 -15.33 6.39 2.28
CA LYS A 200 -15.70 6.60 0.87
C LYS A 200 -14.74 7.54 0.13
N HIS A 201 -14.31 8.62 0.79
CA HIS A 201 -13.37 9.57 0.19
C HIS A 201 -11.99 8.96 -0.12
N GLY A 202 -11.53 7.97 0.68
CA GLY A 202 -10.30 7.23 0.40
C GLY A 202 -10.43 6.37 -0.85
N VAL A 203 -11.58 5.70 -1.01
CA VAL A 203 -11.91 4.90 -2.19
C VAL A 203 -11.98 5.77 -3.45
N GLU A 204 -12.69 6.89 -3.39
CA GLU A 204 -12.83 7.82 -4.52
C GLU A 204 -11.47 8.41 -4.92
N HIS A 205 -10.66 8.83 -3.94
CA HIS A 205 -9.33 9.37 -4.18
C HIS A 205 -8.38 8.34 -4.82
N ALA A 206 -8.34 7.11 -4.30
CA ALA A 206 -7.54 6.03 -4.88
C ALA A 206 -7.99 5.69 -6.31
N ARG A 207 -9.31 5.63 -6.54
CA ARG A 207 -9.88 5.37 -7.88
C ARG A 207 -9.47 6.46 -8.87
N ASP A 208 -9.62 7.73 -8.50
CA ASP A 208 -9.33 8.86 -9.37
C ASP A 208 -7.82 8.95 -9.67
N TYR A 209 -6.97 8.62 -8.69
CA TYR A 209 -5.53 8.49 -8.89
C TYR A 209 -5.18 7.36 -9.88
N LEU A 210 -5.76 6.17 -9.71
CA LEU A 210 -5.52 5.05 -10.62
C LEU A 210 -6.00 5.37 -12.05
N ASP A 211 -7.14 6.04 -12.17
CA ASP A 211 -7.65 6.52 -13.48
C ASP A 211 -6.67 7.53 -14.12
N ALA A 212 -6.15 8.49 -13.34
CA ALA A 212 -5.13 9.43 -13.82
C ALA A 212 -3.87 8.69 -14.30
N CYS A 213 -3.38 7.69 -13.55
CA CYS A 213 -2.22 6.88 -13.94
C CYS A 213 -2.43 6.13 -15.28
N LEU A 214 -3.64 5.61 -15.53
CA LEU A 214 -3.96 4.98 -16.82
C LEU A 214 -3.90 5.96 -18.00
N HIS A 215 -4.11 7.25 -17.74
CA HIS A 215 -4.10 8.28 -18.77
C HIS A 215 -2.72 8.91 -19.00
N LEU A 216 -1.75 8.74 -18.10
CA LEU A 216 -0.41 9.25 -18.30
C LEU A 216 0.20 8.72 -19.60
N SER A 217 0.82 9.60 -20.39
CA SER A 217 1.58 9.22 -21.58
C SER A 217 3.00 8.80 -21.22
N GLU A 218 3.63 9.55 -20.35
CA GLU A 218 5.02 9.41 -19.91
C GLU A 218 5.21 9.92 -18.49
N HIS A 219 6.34 9.63 -17.88
CA HIS A 219 6.74 10.20 -16.59
C HIS A 219 7.54 11.48 -16.82
N PRO A 220 7.17 12.61 -16.18
CA PRO A 220 7.96 13.82 -16.27
C PRO A 220 9.39 13.61 -15.74
N LEU A 221 10.39 14.14 -16.43
CA LEU A 221 11.80 14.05 -16.06
C LEU A 221 12.33 15.35 -15.44
N HIS A 222 11.60 16.45 -15.58
CA HIS A 222 12.00 17.75 -15.00
C HIS A 222 11.91 17.69 -13.46
N PRO A 223 12.74 18.46 -12.76
CA PRO A 223 12.70 18.53 -11.32
C PRO A 223 11.32 18.96 -10.79
N MET A 224 10.89 18.35 -9.71
CA MET A 224 9.74 18.77 -8.93
C MET A 224 10.11 20.08 -8.21
N ALA A 225 9.21 21.06 -8.21
CA ALA A 225 9.46 22.27 -7.43
C ALA A 225 9.29 21.99 -5.93
N GLU A 226 10.17 22.53 -5.10
CA GLU A 226 10.20 22.26 -3.64
C GLU A 226 8.86 22.60 -2.95
N HIS A 227 8.14 23.59 -3.45
CA HIS A 227 6.85 24.00 -2.88
C HIS A 227 5.66 23.15 -3.33
N ASP A 228 5.84 22.21 -4.27
CA ASP A 228 4.76 21.36 -4.78
C ASP A 228 4.50 20.15 -3.89
N VAL A 229 5.50 19.73 -3.10
CA VAL A 229 5.42 18.55 -2.24
C VAL A 229 6.02 18.81 -0.86
N ASP A 230 5.45 18.12 0.14
CA ASP A 230 5.97 18.04 1.48
C ASP A 230 6.60 16.64 1.65
N LEU A 231 7.92 16.55 1.51
CA LEU A 231 8.66 15.28 1.53
C LEU A 231 9.17 14.98 2.94
N PHE A 232 8.61 13.95 3.56
CA PHE A 232 9.04 13.41 4.85
C PHE A 232 10.00 12.23 4.64
N HIS A 233 11.08 12.20 5.40
CA HIS A 233 12.01 11.08 5.40
C HIS A 233 11.87 10.26 6.69
N THR A 234 11.56 8.97 6.56
CA THR A 234 11.52 8.04 7.69
C THR A 234 12.94 7.77 8.17
N VAL A 235 13.31 8.29 9.32
CA VAL A 235 14.67 8.16 9.90
C VAL A 235 14.74 7.09 10.98
N ALA A 236 13.61 6.75 11.62
CA ALA A 236 13.54 5.74 12.67
C ALA A 236 12.17 5.08 12.73
N ILE A 237 12.13 3.85 13.21
CA ILE A 237 10.92 3.12 13.57
C ILE A 237 11.02 2.76 15.04
N VAL A 238 10.09 3.26 15.84
CA VAL A 238 9.98 2.93 17.26
C VAL A 238 9.03 1.74 17.41
N LYS A 239 9.48 0.70 18.10
CA LYS A 239 8.67 -0.49 18.38
C LYS A 239 8.43 -0.61 19.87
N VAL A 240 7.19 -0.86 20.26
CA VAL A 240 6.86 -1.30 21.62
C VAL A 240 7.25 -2.78 21.72
N PRO A 241 8.08 -3.18 22.70
CA PRO A 241 8.41 -4.60 22.92
C PRO A 241 7.15 -5.43 23.18
N GLU A 242 7.08 -6.64 22.61
CA GLU A 242 5.89 -7.52 22.71
C GLU A 242 5.49 -7.89 24.14
N HIS A 243 6.44 -7.86 25.08
CA HIS A 243 6.19 -8.20 26.49
C HIS A 243 5.64 -7.02 27.30
N LEU A 244 5.56 -5.82 26.72
CA LEU A 244 5.01 -4.63 27.37
C LEU A 244 3.58 -4.38 26.91
N SER A 245 2.70 -4.17 27.89
CA SER A 245 1.35 -3.70 27.64
C SER A 245 1.32 -2.18 27.38
N PHE A 246 0.38 -1.73 26.56
CA PHE A 246 0.19 -0.29 26.34
C PHE A 246 -1.29 0.07 26.26
N ASP A 247 -1.59 1.33 26.61
CA ASP A 247 -2.92 1.93 26.50
C ASP A 247 -2.79 3.39 26.06
N PHE A 248 -3.88 3.99 25.62
CA PHE A 248 -4.01 5.41 25.29
C PHE A 248 -4.75 6.22 26.37
N GLU A 249 -5.16 5.59 27.43
CA GLU A 249 -5.78 6.22 28.60
C GLU A 249 -4.95 5.89 29.85
N LYS A 250 -5.15 6.67 30.92
CA LYS A 250 -4.52 6.38 32.22
C LYS A 250 -5.04 5.05 32.75
N GLY A 251 -4.19 4.06 32.75
CA GLY A 251 -4.47 2.70 33.24
C GLY A 251 -3.24 2.05 33.87
N ASP A 252 -3.34 0.75 34.12
CA ASP A 252 -2.26 -0.06 34.72
C ASP A 252 -1.30 -0.65 33.66
N ALA A 253 -1.39 -0.19 32.39
CA ALA A 253 -0.48 -0.64 31.33
C ALA A 253 0.96 -0.17 31.57
N ASP A 254 1.95 -0.93 31.10
CA ASP A 254 3.37 -0.60 31.25
C ASP A 254 3.72 0.74 30.58
N ILE A 255 3.08 1.03 29.42
CA ILE A 255 3.22 2.28 28.69
C ILE A 255 1.84 2.91 28.52
N CYS A 256 1.70 4.17 28.90
CA CYS A 256 0.49 4.95 28.69
C CYS A 256 0.79 6.07 27.70
N PHE A 257 0.34 5.91 26.44
CA PHE A 257 0.49 6.92 25.42
C PHE A 257 -0.45 8.12 25.63
N ALA A 258 -0.07 9.27 25.10
CA ALA A 258 -0.94 10.44 25.10
C ALA A 258 -2.21 10.14 24.27
N GLY A 259 -3.39 10.50 24.81
CA GLY A 259 -4.66 10.22 24.14
C GLY A 259 -4.86 10.96 22.80
N ASP A 260 -4.03 11.97 22.54
CA ASP A 260 -3.99 12.75 21.30
C ASP A 260 -2.84 12.35 20.37
N LEU A 261 -2.18 11.20 20.60
CA LEU A 261 -1.02 10.75 19.81
C LEU A 261 -1.31 10.72 18.31
N ASP A 262 -2.51 10.29 17.90
CA ASP A 262 -2.94 10.27 16.49
C ASP A 262 -2.94 11.67 15.82
N TYR A 263 -3.13 12.73 16.60
CA TYR A 263 -3.12 14.11 16.10
C TYR A 263 -1.72 14.69 15.92
N LEU A 264 -0.68 13.96 16.37
CA LEU A 264 0.71 14.34 16.18
C LEU A 264 1.29 13.88 14.86
N ASN A 265 0.57 13.02 14.12
CA ASN A 265 1.00 12.53 12.81
C ASN A 265 1.23 13.69 11.82
N PHE A 266 2.33 13.64 11.08
CA PHE A 266 2.73 14.64 10.09
C PHE A 266 2.88 16.06 10.64
N ARG A 267 3.22 16.18 11.92
CA ARG A 267 3.51 17.46 12.58
C ARG A 267 4.97 17.53 13.01
N GLU A 268 5.54 18.72 12.92
CA GLU A 268 6.83 19.01 13.55
C GLU A 268 6.63 19.11 15.06
N LEU A 269 7.38 18.31 15.81
CA LEU A 269 7.28 18.25 17.27
C LEU A 269 8.54 18.86 17.88
N PRO A 270 8.39 19.82 18.83
CA PRO A 270 9.52 20.32 19.60
C PRO A 270 10.24 19.19 20.36
N ARG A 271 11.54 19.31 20.51
CA ARG A 271 12.31 18.40 21.35
C ARG A 271 11.75 18.38 22.78
N GLY A 272 11.56 17.19 23.34
CA GLY A 272 10.99 17.00 24.67
C GLY A 272 9.46 16.91 24.68
N THR A 273 8.79 16.96 23.52
CA THR A 273 7.37 16.67 23.45
C THR A 273 7.10 15.27 24.00
N SER A 274 6.24 15.17 25.02
CA SER A 274 5.86 13.89 25.61
C SER A 274 4.93 13.14 24.67
N LEU A 275 5.26 11.88 24.37
CA LEU A 275 4.40 10.96 23.62
C LEU A 275 3.61 10.05 24.56
N GLY A 276 3.92 10.07 25.86
CA GLY A 276 3.31 9.24 26.87
C GLY A 276 4.17 9.11 28.13
N CYS A 277 3.76 8.24 29.02
CA CYS A 277 4.51 7.90 30.24
C CYS A 277 4.71 6.38 30.32
N VAL A 278 5.71 6.01 31.10
CA VAL A 278 6.02 4.61 31.41
C VAL A 278 5.80 4.44 32.91
N ASN A 279 5.10 3.40 33.32
CA ASN A 279 4.83 3.13 34.73
C ASN A 279 6.12 2.71 35.47
N GLU A 280 6.15 2.96 36.78
CA GLU A 280 7.30 2.65 37.63
C GLU A 280 7.72 1.18 37.49
N GLY A 281 8.96 0.94 37.08
CA GLY A 281 9.53 -0.41 36.87
C GLY A 281 9.91 -0.76 35.43
N VAL A 282 9.46 -0.01 34.43
CA VAL A 282 9.70 -0.29 33.00
C VAL A 282 10.85 0.54 32.41
N GLY A 283 11.32 1.59 33.11
CA GLY A 283 12.44 2.43 32.62
C GLY A 283 12.04 3.82 32.14
N MET A 284 12.85 4.49 31.32
CA MET A 284 12.68 5.90 30.94
C MET A 284 11.41 6.16 30.14
N GLY A 285 10.80 7.33 30.36
CA GLY A 285 9.62 7.81 29.65
C GLY A 285 9.80 7.96 28.13
N VAL A 286 8.70 7.96 27.40
CA VAL A 286 8.66 8.06 25.92
C VAL A 286 8.55 9.53 25.53
N SER A 287 9.58 10.08 24.90
CA SER A 287 9.63 11.46 24.42
C SER A 287 10.41 11.60 23.13
N VAL A 288 10.21 12.71 22.43
CA VAL A 288 10.99 13.08 21.24
C VAL A 288 12.41 13.49 21.68
N SER A 289 13.44 12.86 21.12
CA SER A 289 14.85 13.11 21.38
C SER A 289 15.48 14.14 20.41
#